data_046609721313ff31664afd19d311c3ec
#
_entry.id   046609721313ff31664afd19d311c3ec
#
_cell.length_a   1.000
_cell.length_b   1.000
_cell.length_c   1.000
_cell.angle_alpha   90.00
_cell.angle_beta   90.00
_cell.angle_gamma   90.00
#
_symmetry.space_group_name_H-M   'P 1'
#
loop_
_entity.id
_entity.type
_entity.pdbx_description
1 polymer ?
#
loop_
_entity_poly.entity_id
_entity_poly.type
_entity_poly.pdbx_seq_one_letter_code
_entity_poly.pdbx_strand_id
1 'polypeptide(L)'
;MIMNVALHGLEEAAGVRYQASGKNAGDTVPGCPVVVRYADDLVACCHSRQQAEQVKAQLAGWLAPRGLVFNEDKTKIVHLTEGFDFLGFNVRRYQNGKLLIKPGTAAIRRLRSRLAAEMRALRGSNAAAVLAALNPIIRGWAAYYRGVVSSKIFGELDDYVWKLTWRWAKRTHSGKPKRWVAHRYFGRFDKFRNDRWVFGNRAGADERGSVPHLVKFAWTPIVRHQMVTGTASPDDPDLADYWATRRQRVKPPLDRYNLRLLTRQGGRCPICRDYLLSPDQPPQSPRERERWWLSVARRAIAAGYLAYQGGRGTPDGNRTRLIHTSCGRELQARKRRMPAPEPAMPSGLA
;
A
#
# COMPACT_ATOMS: atom_id res chain seq x y z
N MET A 1 -0.58 -9.80 -20.97
CA MET A 1 0.45 -10.74 -21.42
C MET A 1 0.80 -10.53 -22.90
N ILE A 2 -0.15 -10.54 -23.83
CA ILE A 2 0.07 -10.35 -25.29
C ILE A 2 0.86 -9.07 -25.61
N MET A 3 0.51 -7.93 -25.01
CA MET A 3 1.23 -6.65 -25.22
C MET A 3 2.72 -6.73 -24.83
N ASN A 4 3.08 -7.48 -23.81
CA ASN A 4 4.49 -7.62 -23.42
C ASN A 4 5.27 -8.44 -24.43
N VAL A 5 4.64 -9.41 -25.09
CA VAL A 5 5.26 -10.19 -26.17
C VAL A 5 5.43 -9.30 -27.42
N ALA A 6 4.39 -8.57 -27.82
CA ALA A 6 4.42 -7.69 -28.98
C ALA A 6 5.47 -6.55 -28.86
N LEU A 7 5.72 -6.07 -27.65
CA LEU A 7 6.66 -4.98 -27.37
C LEU A 7 8.01 -5.49 -26.80
N HIS A 8 8.31 -6.79 -26.91
CA HIS A 8 9.62 -7.32 -26.56
C HIS A 8 10.68 -6.81 -27.55
N GLY A 9 11.82 -6.35 -27.04
CA GLY A 9 12.87 -5.73 -27.86
C GLY A 9 12.69 -4.22 -28.15
N LEU A 10 11.62 -3.59 -27.63
CA LEU A 10 11.36 -2.16 -27.81
C LEU A 10 12.51 -1.28 -27.27
N GLU A 11 13.12 -1.66 -26.16
CA GLU A 11 14.24 -0.91 -25.56
C GLU A 11 15.46 -0.92 -26.47
N GLU A 12 15.81 -2.09 -27.05
CA GLU A 12 16.90 -2.22 -28.03
C GLU A 12 16.63 -1.40 -29.29
N ALA A 13 15.38 -1.45 -29.79
CA ALA A 13 14.95 -0.64 -30.92
C ALA A 13 15.03 0.87 -30.67
N ALA A 14 14.85 1.31 -29.42
CA ALA A 14 15.04 2.68 -29.00
C ALA A 14 16.53 3.08 -28.84
N GLY A 15 17.46 2.14 -29.01
CA GLY A 15 18.89 2.37 -28.84
C GLY A 15 19.38 2.34 -27.39
N VAL A 16 18.59 1.76 -26.47
CA VAL A 16 19.03 1.54 -25.09
C VAL A 16 20.13 0.51 -25.05
N ARG A 17 21.22 0.79 -24.35
CA ARG A 17 22.31 -0.14 -24.11
C ARG A 17 22.63 -0.21 -22.63
N TYR A 18 22.92 -1.41 -22.13
CA TYR A 18 23.31 -1.64 -20.74
C TYR A 18 24.78 -2.03 -20.66
N GLN A 19 25.44 -1.62 -19.57
CA GLN A 19 26.81 -2.02 -19.29
C GLN A 19 26.84 -3.51 -18.94
N ALA A 20 27.65 -4.29 -19.66
CA ALA A 20 27.72 -5.73 -19.51
C ALA A 20 28.51 -6.17 -18.27
N SER A 21 29.49 -5.38 -17.79
CA SER A 21 30.40 -5.80 -16.71
C SER A 21 30.85 -4.61 -15.85
N GLY A 22 31.53 -4.89 -14.73
CA GLY A 22 32.09 -3.90 -13.83
C GLY A 22 31.12 -3.45 -12.74
N LYS A 23 31.50 -2.43 -11.97
CA LYS A 23 30.74 -1.88 -10.82
C LYS A 23 29.35 -1.40 -11.21
N ASN A 24 29.16 -0.97 -12.44
CA ASN A 24 27.92 -0.42 -12.99
C ASN A 24 27.26 -1.38 -13.98
N ALA A 25 27.55 -2.69 -13.89
CA ALA A 25 26.89 -3.70 -14.73
C ALA A 25 25.37 -3.61 -14.56
N GLY A 26 24.64 -3.55 -15.68
CA GLY A 26 23.20 -3.38 -15.73
C GLY A 26 22.71 -1.92 -15.67
N ASP A 27 23.57 -0.94 -15.47
CA ASP A 27 23.21 0.45 -15.68
C ASP A 27 23.22 0.79 -17.18
N THR A 28 22.45 1.80 -17.58
CA THR A 28 22.44 2.27 -18.97
C THR A 28 23.80 2.92 -19.31
N VAL A 29 24.26 2.66 -20.53
CA VAL A 29 25.49 3.30 -21.06
C VAL A 29 25.26 4.81 -21.13
N PRO A 30 26.20 5.65 -20.66
CA PRO A 30 26.10 7.11 -20.76
C PRO A 30 25.82 7.56 -22.20
N GLY A 31 24.90 8.50 -22.37
CA GLY A 31 24.48 9.01 -23.68
C GLY A 31 23.38 8.21 -24.38
N CYS A 32 23.07 7.01 -23.93
CA CYS A 32 21.93 6.25 -24.44
C CYS A 32 20.60 6.79 -23.87
N PRO A 33 19.48 6.66 -24.60
CA PRO A 33 18.17 6.92 -24.07
C PRO A 33 17.83 5.92 -22.97
N VAL A 34 16.94 6.31 -22.05
CA VAL A 34 16.36 5.41 -21.04
C VAL A 34 14.88 5.27 -21.32
N VAL A 35 14.40 4.05 -21.52
CA VAL A 35 12.99 3.77 -21.76
C VAL A 35 12.34 3.19 -20.51
N VAL A 36 11.22 3.77 -20.13
CA VAL A 36 10.36 3.26 -19.06
C VAL A 36 9.02 2.90 -19.66
N ARG A 37 8.64 1.63 -19.57
CA ARG A 37 7.39 1.11 -20.14
C ARG A 37 6.48 0.51 -19.08
N TYR A 38 5.20 0.77 -19.21
CA TYR A 38 4.16 0.12 -18.43
C TYR A 38 2.98 -0.20 -19.35
N ALA A 39 2.85 -1.47 -19.71
CA ALA A 39 1.92 -1.97 -20.73
C ALA A 39 2.14 -1.26 -22.09
N ASP A 40 1.18 -0.46 -22.54
CA ASP A 40 1.19 0.37 -23.74
C ASP A 40 1.72 1.79 -23.51
N ASP A 41 1.75 2.26 -22.26
CA ASP A 41 2.32 3.55 -21.92
C ASP A 41 3.85 3.48 -21.86
N LEU A 42 4.53 4.38 -22.55
CA LEU A 42 6.00 4.46 -22.54
C LEU A 42 6.50 5.90 -22.41
N VAL A 43 7.68 6.05 -21.83
CA VAL A 43 8.44 7.30 -21.77
C VAL A 43 9.88 6.99 -22.16
N ALA A 44 10.41 7.70 -23.16
CA ALA A 44 11.83 7.70 -23.51
C ALA A 44 12.49 8.98 -22.99
N CYS A 45 13.39 8.84 -22.03
CA CYS A 45 14.20 9.94 -21.52
C CYS A 45 15.45 10.09 -22.38
N CYS A 46 15.59 11.23 -23.05
CA CYS A 46 16.66 11.54 -23.99
C CYS A 46 17.50 12.74 -23.50
N HIS A 47 18.75 12.82 -23.95
CA HIS A 47 19.66 13.90 -23.57
C HIS A 47 19.43 15.18 -24.40
N SER A 48 18.84 15.05 -25.61
CA SER A 48 18.54 16.18 -26.48
C SER A 48 17.22 15.96 -27.21
N ARG A 49 16.66 17.07 -27.73
CA ARG A 49 15.48 17.02 -28.58
C ARG A 49 15.70 16.19 -29.85
N GLN A 50 16.86 16.37 -30.47
CA GLN A 50 17.23 15.61 -31.67
C GLN A 50 17.26 14.09 -31.39
N GLN A 51 17.84 13.67 -30.27
CA GLN A 51 17.80 12.26 -29.87
C GLN A 51 16.36 11.78 -29.62
N ALA A 52 15.49 12.59 -29.05
CA ALA A 52 14.09 12.22 -28.82
C ALA A 52 13.32 12.05 -30.15
N GLU A 53 13.59 12.90 -31.12
CA GLU A 53 13.01 12.78 -32.49
C GLU A 53 13.52 11.53 -33.21
N GLN A 54 14.81 11.21 -33.08
CA GLN A 54 15.41 9.98 -33.63
C GLN A 54 14.79 8.73 -32.98
N VAL A 55 14.69 8.68 -31.64
CA VAL A 55 14.06 7.57 -30.93
C VAL A 55 12.60 7.40 -31.33
N LYS A 56 11.85 8.49 -31.49
CA LYS A 56 10.47 8.44 -31.99
C LYS A 56 10.40 7.81 -33.37
N ALA A 57 11.26 8.22 -34.29
CA ALA A 57 11.31 7.68 -35.66
C ALA A 57 11.71 6.21 -35.68
N GLN A 58 12.74 5.82 -34.92
CA GLN A 58 13.20 4.44 -34.81
C GLN A 58 12.09 3.53 -34.26
N LEU A 59 11.42 3.95 -33.19
CA LEU A 59 10.32 3.20 -32.63
C LEU A 59 9.11 3.13 -33.56
N ALA A 60 8.80 4.18 -34.29
CA ALA A 60 7.73 4.15 -35.30
C ALA A 60 8.02 3.10 -36.39
N GLY A 61 9.24 3.09 -36.93
CA GLY A 61 9.67 2.09 -37.90
C GLY A 61 9.68 0.67 -37.36
N TRP A 62 10.03 0.49 -36.09
CA TRP A 62 10.03 -0.82 -35.42
C TRP A 62 8.62 -1.34 -35.12
N LEU A 63 7.65 -0.44 -34.83
CA LEU A 63 6.25 -0.77 -34.52
C LEU A 63 5.45 -1.10 -35.80
N ALA A 64 5.73 -0.43 -36.92
CA ALA A 64 4.98 -0.56 -38.16
C ALA A 64 4.83 -2.01 -38.68
N PRO A 65 5.89 -2.85 -38.74
CA PRO A 65 5.76 -4.25 -39.16
C PRO A 65 4.92 -5.10 -38.19
N ARG A 66 4.68 -4.62 -36.99
CA ARG A 66 3.85 -5.27 -35.95
C ARG A 66 2.40 -4.81 -35.99
N GLY A 67 2.02 -3.97 -36.96
CA GLY A 67 0.69 -3.40 -37.06
C GLY A 67 0.37 -2.40 -35.97
N LEU A 68 1.39 -1.82 -35.31
CA LEU A 68 1.24 -0.86 -34.22
C LEU A 68 1.71 0.53 -34.69
N VAL A 69 0.98 1.55 -34.28
CA VAL A 69 1.30 2.96 -34.58
C VAL A 69 1.20 3.81 -33.32
N PHE A 70 1.97 4.89 -33.26
CA PHE A 70 1.82 5.88 -32.22
C PHE A 70 0.50 6.64 -32.38
N ASN A 71 -0.14 6.91 -31.26
CA ASN A 71 -1.21 7.89 -31.22
C ASN A 71 -0.57 9.29 -31.19
N GLU A 72 -0.63 10.00 -32.31
CA GLU A 72 0.02 11.31 -32.49
C GLU A 72 -0.50 12.37 -31.53
N ASP A 73 -1.80 12.33 -31.17
CA ASP A 73 -2.39 13.27 -30.20
C ASP A 73 -1.80 13.10 -28.79
N LYS A 74 -1.38 11.87 -28.44
CA LYS A 74 -0.84 11.52 -27.13
C LYS A 74 0.68 11.52 -27.09
N THR A 75 1.33 11.30 -28.24
CA THR A 75 2.80 11.20 -28.32
C THR A 75 3.41 12.60 -28.42
N LYS A 76 4.12 13.02 -27.38
CA LYS A 76 4.69 14.36 -27.29
C LYS A 76 6.15 14.31 -26.90
N ILE A 77 6.95 15.19 -27.52
CA ILE A 77 8.32 15.46 -27.08
C ILE A 77 8.24 16.74 -26.23
N VAL A 78 8.61 16.63 -24.95
CA VAL A 78 8.54 17.74 -24.00
C VAL A 78 9.89 17.91 -23.27
N HIS A 79 10.23 19.15 -22.94
CA HIS A 79 11.41 19.41 -22.13
C HIS A 79 11.08 19.19 -20.66
N LEU A 80 12.04 18.63 -19.88
CA LEU A 80 11.84 18.31 -18.46
C LEU A 80 11.50 19.51 -17.57
N THR A 81 11.85 20.75 -17.99
CA THR A 81 11.47 21.96 -17.27
C THR A 81 9.97 22.29 -17.40
N GLU A 82 9.35 21.88 -18.50
CA GLU A 82 7.89 21.99 -18.67
C GLU A 82 7.19 20.89 -17.85
N GLY A 83 7.81 19.69 -17.82
CA GLY A 83 7.30 18.53 -17.14
C GLY A 83 6.24 17.78 -17.94
N PHE A 84 6.02 16.54 -17.56
CA PHE A 84 5.00 15.67 -18.16
C PHE A 84 4.33 14.79 -17.11
N ASP A 85 3.14 14.32 -17.43
CA ASP A 85 2.42 13.37 -16.60
C ASP A 85 2.58 11.95 -17.16
N PHE A 86 2.96 11.00 -16.29
CA PHE A 86 3.08 9.59 -16.62
C PHE A 86 2.53 8.74 -15.48
N LEU A 87 1.61 7.83 -15.77
CA LEU A 87 0.96 6.93 -14.78
C LEU A 87 0.38 7.67 -13.55
N GLY A 88 -0.10 8.89 -13.76
CA GLY A 88 -0.65 9.71 -12.68
C GLY A 88 0.40 10.45 -11.84
N PHE A 89 1.67 10.35 -12.20
CA PHE A 89 2.76 11.13 -11.63
C PHE A 89 3.12 12.28 -12.56
N ASN A 90 3.45 13.43 -11.98
CA ASN A 90 4.07 14.55 -12.69
C ASN A 90 5.58 14.50 -12.48
N VAL A 91 6.33 14.42 -13.56
CA VAL A 91 7.80 14.43 -13.60
C VAL A 91 8.26 15.78 -14.12
N ARG A 92 9.01 16.53 -13.33
CA ARG A 92 9.44 17.87 -13.70
C ARG A 92 10.79 18.23 -13.10
N ARG A 93 11.65 18.90 -13.90
CA ARG A 93 12.88 19.56 -13.42
C ARG A 93 12.57 21.03 -13.07
N TYR A 94 12.83 21.40 -11.83
CA TYR A 94 12.56 22.74 -11.32
C TYR A 94 13.76 23.65 -11.51
N GLN A 95 13.57 24.96 -11.40
CA GLN A 95 14.60 26.00 -11.57
C GLN A 95 15.83 25.79 -10.64
N ASN A 96 15.62 25.19 -9.46
CA ASN A 96 16.70 24.84 -8.54
C ASN A 96 17.49 23.57 -8.96
N GLY A 97 17.36 23.12 -10.21
CA GLY A 97 18.04 21.97 -10.78
C GLY A 97 17.50 20.60 -10.32
N LYS A 98 16.57 20.56 -9.37
CA LYS A 98 16.04 19.28 -8.83
C LYS A 98 14.99 18.68 -9.75
N LEU A 99 15.16 17.40 -10.09
CA LEU A 99 14.12 16.58 -10.70
C LEU A 99 13.21 16.05 -9.59
N LEU A 100 11.93 16.38 -9.66
CA LEU A 100 10.94 15.92 -8.69
C LEU A 100 9.83 15.14 -9.39
N ILE A 101 9.48 14.02 -8.80
CA ILE A 101 8.30 13.24 -9.16
C ILE A 101 7.25 13.49 -8.08
N LYS A 102 6.07 13.92 -8.47
CA LYS A 102 4.95 14.26 -7.58
C LYS A 102 3.65 13.62 -8.08
N PRO A 103 2.61 13.47 -7.24
CA PRO A 103 1.26 13.17 -7.73
C PRO A 103 0.81 14.20 -8.78
N GLY A 104 0.32 13.72 -9.92
CA GLY A 104 -0.17 14.59 -11.01
C GLY A 104 -1.43 15.34 -10.60
N THR A 105 -1.61 16.56 -11.11
CA THR A 105 -2.75 17.43 -10.79
C THR A 105 -4.10 16.79 -11.14
N ALA A 106 -4.17 16.07 -12.25
CA ALA A 106 -5.36 15.33 -12.65
C ALA A 106 -5.69 14.19 -11.67
N ALA A 107 -4.69 13.49 -11.16
CA ALA A 107 -4.87 12.42 -10.17
C ALA A 107 -5.39 12.98 -8.83
N ILE A 108 -4.86 14.11 -8.38
CA ILE A 108 -5.34 14.81 -7.18
C ILE A 108 -6.79 15.25 -7.35
N ARG A 109 -7.14 15.83 -8.51
CA ARG A 109 -8.50 16.27 -8.83
C ARG A 109 -9.48 15.09 -8.82
N ARG A 110 -9.14 13.97 -9.47
CA ARG A 110 -9.96 12.75 -9.45
C ARG A 110 -10.19 12.23 -8.04
N LEU A 111 -9.14 12.19 -7.19
CA LEU A 111 -9.29 11.78 -5.80
C LEU A 111 -10.25 12.71 -5.03
N ARG A 112 -10.06 14.04 -5.13
CA ARG A 112 -10.95 15.00 -4.47
C ARG A 112 -12.41 14.84 -4.90
N SER A 113 -12.66 14.66 -6.20
CA SER A 113 -13.99 14.39 -6.73
C SER A 113 -14.59 13.10 -6.20
N ARG A 114 -13.80 12.02 -6.14
CA ARG A 114 -14.22 10.73 -5.57
C ARG A 114 -14.57 10.85 -4.08
N LEU A 115 -13.70 11.46 -3.28
CA LEU A 115 -13.96 11.67 -1.85
C LEU A 115 -15.22 12.51 -1.61
N ALA A 116 -15.45 13.54 -2.43
CA ALA A 116 -16.65 14.36 -2.35
C ALA A 116 -17.91 13.58 -2.75
N ALA A 117 -17.83 12.71 -3.75
CA ALA A 117 -18.94 11.86 -4.18
C ALA A 117 -19.31 10.83 -3.10
N GLU A 118 -18.32 10.15 -2.51
CA GLU A 118 -18.52 9.22 -1.40
C GLU A 118 -19.19 9.92 -0.21
N MET A 119 -18.71 11.12 0.17
CA MET A 119 -19.29 11.88 1.27
C MET A 119 -20.71 12.39 0.99
N ARG A 120 -21.08 12.57 -0.29
CA ARG A 120 -22.47 12.86 -0.66
C ARG A 120 -23.37 11.63 -0.55
N ALA A 121 -22.87 10.48 -0.99
CA ALA A 121 -23.58 9.20 -0.89
C ALA A 121 -23.82 8.77 0.58
N LEU A 122 -22.91 9.15 1.47
CA LEU A 122 -22.98 8.84 2.91
C LEU A 122 -23.84 9.84 3.73
N ARG A 123 -24.67 10.65 3.07
CA ARG A 123 -25.65 11.50 3.79
C ARG A 123 -26.68 10.61 4.46
N GLY A 124 -26.93 10.86 5.74
CA GLY A 124 -27.83 10.03 6.55
C GLY A 124 -27.21 8.75 7.11
N SER A 125 -26.02 8.37 6.67
CA SER A 125 -25.29 7.23 7.23
C SER A 125 -24.65 7.58 8.58
N ASN A 126 -24.22 6.55 9.31
CA ASN A 126 -23.49 6.72 10.57
C ASN A 126 -21.97 6.92 10.35
N ALA A 127 -21.26 7.31 11.42
CA ALA A 127 -19.82 7.54 11.34
C ALA A 127 -19.02 6.27 10.99
N ALA A 128 -19.49 5.09 11.37
CA ALA A 128 -18.83 3.84 11.03
C ALA A 128 -18.81 3.59 9.51
N ALA A 129 -19.91 3.89 8.82
CA ALA A 129 -20.00 3.81 7.35
C ALA A 129 -19.02 4.79 6.68
N VAL A 130 -18.88 6.02 7.21
CA VAL A 130 -17.90 7.00 6.72
C VAL A 130 -16.48 6.46 6.84
N LEU A 131 -16.13 5.86 7.99
CA LEU A 131 -14.82 5.25 8.20
C LEU A 131 -14.56 4.07 7.26
N ALA A 132 -15.55 3.21 7.08
CA ALA A 132 -15.45 2.04 6.22
C ALA A 132 -15.24 2.42 4.74
N ALA A 133 -15.91 3.47 4.26
CA ALA A 133 -15.79 3.94 2.89
C ALA A 133 -14.49 4.70 2.62
N LEU A 134 -14.10 5.64 3.51
CA LEU A 134 -12.98 6.54 3.23
C LEU A 134 -11.61 5.93 3.54
N ASN A 135 -11.47 5.12 4.60
CA ASN A 135 -10.18 4.55 5.00
C ASN A 135 -9.49 3.73 3.89
N PRO A 136 -10.20 2.86 3.13
CA PRO A 136 -9.59 2.14 2.01
C PRO A 136 -9.09 3.07 0.90
N ILE A 137 -9.85 4.14 0.58
CA ILE A 137 -9.49 5.12 -0.44
C ILE A 137 -8.22 5.87 -0.01
N ILE A 138 -8.19 6.38 1.23
CA ILE A 138 -7.05 7.13 1.77
C ILE A 138 -5.80 6.25 1.79
N ARG A 139 -5.91 5.03 2.34
CA ARG A 139 -4.78 4.10 2.42
C ARG A 139 -4.26 3.69 1.04
N GLY A 140 -5.15 3.35 0.12
CA GLY A 140 -4.77 2.92 -1.23
C GLY A 140 -4.05 4.03 -1.99
N TRP A 141 -4.59 5.24 -1.96
CA TRP A 141 -3.99 6.39 -2.65
C TRP A 141 -2.65 6.80 -2.01
N ALA A 142 -2.59 6.87 -0.69
CA ALA A 142 -1.36 7.17 0.03
C ALA A 142 -0.26 6.12 -0.22
N ALA A 143 -0.62 4.84 -0.24
CA ALA A 143 0.32 3.75 -0.55
C ALA A 143 0.89 3.85 -1.98
N TYR A 144 0.07 4.25 -2.95
CA TYR A 144 0.51 4.43 -4.34
C TYR A 144 1.51 5.58 -4.49
N TYR A 145 1.25 6.71 -3.83
CA TYR A 145 2.07 7.92 -3.97
C TYR A 145 3.15 8.09 -2.90
N ARG A 146 3.30 7.15 -1.95
CA ARG A 146 4.33 7.23 -0.91
C ARG A 146 5.77 7.15 -1.42
N GLY A 147 5.97 6.67 -2.66
CA GLY A 147 7.29 6.53 -3.27
C GLY A 147 7.89 7.83 -3.80
N VAL A 148 7.07 8.88 -3.89
CA VAL A 148 7.43 10.16 -4.53
C VAL A 148 7.31 11.34 -3.57
N VAL A 149 7.57 12.55 -4.07
CA VAL A 149 7.47 13.79 -3.27
C VAL A 149 6.00 14.17 -3.08
N SER A 150 5.36 13.62 -2.06
CA SER A 150 3.91 13.75 -1.81
C SER A 150 3.53 14.35 -0.46
N SER A 151 4.48 14.61 0.45
CA SER A 151 4.19 15.05 1.82
C SER A 151 3.30 16.30 1.89
N LYS A 152 3.60 17.34 1.09
CA LYS A 152 2.77 18.55 1.03
C LYS A 152 1.37 18.25 0.56
N ILE A 153 1.24 17.44 -0.50
CA ILE A 153 -0.06 17.04 -1.09
C ILE A 153 -0.86 16.20 -0.09
N PHE A 154 -0.20 15.32 0.68
CA PHE A 154 -0.85 14.57 1.75
C PHE A 154 -1.47 15.49 2.81
N GLY A 155 -0.74 16.53 3.24
CA GLY A 155 -1.27 17.52 4.17
C GLY A 155 -2.48 18.29 3.61
N GLU A 156 -2.41 18.71 2.34
CA GLU A 156 -3.53 19.39 1.65
C GLU A 156 -4.76 18.49 1.49
N LEU A 157 -4.55 17.18 1.27
CA LEU A 157 -5.63 16.20 1.18
C LEU A 157 -6.24 15.91 2.56
N ASP A 158 -5.45 15.89 3.61
CA ASP A 158 -5.94 15.75 4.99
C ASP A 158 -6.84 16.92 5.38
N ASP A 159 -6.45 18.16 5.04
CA ASP A 159 -7.29 19.34 5.23
C ASP A 159 -8.59 19.25 4.43
N TYR A 160 -8.51 18.77 3.18
CA TYR A 160 -9.70 18.57 2.36
C TYR A 160 -10.66 17.53 2.96
N VAL A 161 -10.16 16.39 3.41
CA VAL A 161 -10.96 15.34 4.08
C VAL A 161 -11.56 15.87 5.37
N TRP A 162 -10.79 16.63 6.16
CA TRP A 162 -11.30 17.29 7.35
C TRP A 162 -12.49 18.22 7.05
N LYS A 163 -12.39 19.05 6.00
CA LYS A 163 -13.49 19.91 5.55
C LYS A 163 -14.74 19.14 5.14
N LEU A 164 -14.57 18.00 4.46
CA LEU A 164 -15.67 17.14 4.05
C LEU A 164 -16.36 16.49 5.26
N THR A 165 -15.59 15.91 6.18
CA THR A 165 -16.12 15.23 7.37
C THR A 165 -16.74 16.21 8.34
N TRP A 166 -16.19 17.43 8.46
CA TRP A 166 -16.79 18.50 9.24
C TRP A 166 -18.16 18.94 8.70
N ARG A 167 -18.27 19.13 7.38
CA ARG A 167 -19.55 19.46 6.73
C ARG A 167 -20.58 18.35 6.91
N TRP A 168 -20.17 17.11 6.78
CA TRP A 168 -21.01 15.94 7.03
C TRP A 168 -21.51 15.92 8.46
N ALA A 169 -20.64 16.05 9.46
CA ALA A 169 -20.97 16.02 10.86
C ALA A 169 -21.92 17.17 11.26
N LYS A 170 -21.70 18.38 10.73
CA LYS A 170 -22.60 19.53 10.93
C LYS A 170 -23.98 19.31 10.32
N ARG A 171 -24.05 18.69 9.14
CA ARG A 171 -25.33 18.39 8.49
C ARG A 171 -26.10 17.31 9.23
N THR A 172 -25.42 16.28 9.69
CA THR A 172 -26.02 15.18 10.47
C THR A 172 -26.63 15.69 11.80
N HIS A 173 -26.08 16.76 12.36
CA HIS A 173 -26.53 17.37 13.60
C HIS A 173 -26.72 18.88 13.45
N SER A 174 -27.65 19.28 12.59
CA SER A 174 -27.90 20.70 12.26
C SER A 174 -28.27 21.54 13.46
N GLY A 175 -29.04 20.99 14.40
CA GLY A 175 -29.48 21.68 15.64
C GLY A 175 -28.45 21.67 16.79
N LYS A 176 -27.25 21.07 16.62
CA LYS A 176 -26.25 21.03 17.69
C LYS A 176 -25.16 22.08 17.51
N PRO A 177 -24.66 22.68 18.61
CA PRO A 177 -23.59 23.67 18.56
C PRO A 177 -22.27 23.03 17.99
N LYS A 178 -21.45 23.86 17.37
CA LYS A 178 -20.16 23.44 16.78
C LYS A 178 -19.28 22.69 17.77
N ARG A 179 -19.23 23.12 19.02
CA ARG A 179 -18.47 22.50 20.11
C ARG A 179 -18.93 21.07 20.39
N TRP A 180 -20.22 20.81 20.39
CA TRP A 180 -20.77 19.47 20.56
C TRP A 180 -20.38 18.56 19.40
N VAL A 181 -20.52 19.05 18.15
CA VAL A 181 -20.14 18.30 16.95
C VAL A 181 -18.64 17.97 16.95
N ALA A 182 -17.79 18.92 17.32
CA ALA A 182 -16.35 18.70 17.46
C ALA A 182 -16.06 17.60 18.50
N HIS A 183 -16.65 17.70 19.69
CA HIS A 183 -16.44 16.71 20.75
C HIS A 183 -16.96 15.33 20.36
N ARG A 184 -18.08 15.25 19.62
CA ARG A 184 -18.70 13.98 19.22
C ARG A 184 -17.86 13.20 18.22
N TYR A 185 -17.28 13.89 17.23
CA TYR A 185 -16.68 13.27 16.05
C TYR A 185 -15.17 13.49 15.92
N PHE A 186 -14.60 14.45 16.60
CA PHE A 186 -13.18 14.77 16.45
C PHE A 186 -12.44 14.61 17.77
N GLY A 187 -11.18 14.18 17.67
CA GLY A 187 -10.36 13.96 18.85
C GLY A 187 -8.98 13.42 18.51
N ARG A 188 -8.22 13.15 19.57
CA ARG A 188 -6.97 12.39 19.49
C ARG A 188 -7.30 10.92 19.73
N PHE A 189 -7.35 10.12 18.67
CA PHE A 189 -7.74 8.71 18.74
C PHE A 189 -6.56 7.76 18.56
N ASP A 190 -5.49 8.21 17.91
CA ASP A 190 -4.25 7.44 17.79
C ASP A 190 -3.33 7.75 18.98
N LYS A 191 -2.89 6.71 19.71
CA LYS A 191 -2.03 6.84 20.90
C LYS A 191 -0.63 7.37 20.59
N PHE A 192 -0.15 7.13 19.37
CA PHE A 192 1.20 7.51 18.92
C PHE A 192 1.25 8.84 18.19
N ARG A 193 0.11 9.52 18.03
CA ARG A 193 -0.01 10.77 17.26
C ARG A 193 -0.61 11.89 18.12
N ASN A 194 -0.13 13.11 17.93
CA ASN A 194 -0.64 14.29 18.63
C ASN A 194 -1.77 15.01 17.87
N ASP A 195 -2.27 14.40 16.80
CA ASP A 195 -3.35 14.97 15.98
C ASP A 195 -4.66 15.03 16.75
N ARG A 196 -5.15 16.23 17.03
CA ARG A 196 -6.39 16.48 17.81
C ARG A 196 -7.66 16.53 16.97
N TRP A 197 -7.52 16.71 15.64
CA TRP A 197 -8.63 16.89 14.71
C TRP A 197 -8.80 15.68 13.78
N VAL A 198 -8.80 14.49 14.35
CA VAL A 198 -9.05 13.25 13.64
C VAL A 198 -10.52 12.91 13.75
N PHE A 199 -11.18 12.61 12.62
CA PHE A 199 -12.57 12.16 12.63
C PHE A 199 -12.64 10.71 13.12
N GLY A 200 -13.56 10.42 14.05
CA GLY A 200 -13.72 9.08 14.60
C GLY A 200 -15.13 8.80 15.10
N ASN A 201 -15.39 7.53 15.36
CA ASN A 201 -16.67 7.04 15.89
C ASN A 201 -16.55 6.64 17.37
N ARG A 202 -16.81 7.56 18.29
CA ARG A 202 -16.74 7.28 19.73
C ARG A 202 -17.74 6.22 20.18
N ALA A 203 -18.89 6.11 19.51
CA ALA A 203 -19.89 5.10 19.83
C ALA A 203 -19.47 3.67 19.45
N GLY A 204 -18.45 3.52 18.61
CA GLY A 204 -17.88 2.25 18.21
C GLY A 204 -16.56 1.94 18.90
N ALA A 205 -16.27 2.56 20.06
CA ALA A 205 -15.10 2.22 20.85
C ALA A 205 -15.14 0.74 21.27
N ASP A 206 -13.99 0.07 21.17
CA ASP A 206 -13.85 -1.31 21.63
C ASP A 206 -13.72 -1.36 23.17
N GLU A 207 -13.74 -2.59 23.73
CA GLU A 207 -13.58 -2.83 25.17
C GLU A 207 -12.27 -2.26 25.75
N ARG A 208 -11.29 -1.96 24.91
CA ARG A 208 -9.97 -1.37 25.27
C ARG A 208 -9.97 0.15 25.14
N GLY A 209 -11.12 0.76 24.85
CA GLY A 209 -11.27 2.20 24.65
C GLY A 209 -10.63 2.73 23.36
N SER A 210 -10.30 1.85 22.39
CA SER A 210 -9.81 2.28 21.09
C SER A 210 -10.97 2.73 20.22
N VAL A 211 -10.91 3.97 19.75
CA VAL A 211 -11.95 4.58 18.92
C VAL A 211 -11.61 4.39 17.45
N PRO A 212 -12.49 3.75 16.65
CA PRO A 212 -12.34 3.69 15.21
C PRO A 212 -12.27 5.10 14.61
N HIS A 213 -11.28 5.38 13.78
CA HIS A 213 -11.02 6.70 13.24
C HIS A 213 -10.49 6.69 11.81
N LEU A 214 -10.57 7.85 11.15
CA LEU A 214 -9.96 8.05 9.84
C LEU A 214 -8.45 8.10 9.97
N VAL A 215 -7.78 7.40 9.04
CA VAL A 215 -6.34 7.59 8.86
C VAL A 215 -6.08 8.87 8.07
N LYS A 216 -4.95 9.53 8.34
CA LYS A 216 -4.50 10.67 7.54
C LYS A 216 -3.53 10.22 6.47
N PHE A 217 -3.55 10.88 5.32
CA PHE A 217 -2.55 10.68 4.27
C PHE A 217 -1.14 10.94 4.79
N ALA A 218 -0.96 12.03 5.55
CA ALA A 218 0.32 12.42 6.14
C ALA A 218 0.88 11.41 7.15
N TRP A 219 0.09 10.47 7.64
CA TRP A 219 0.58 9.39 8.49
C TRP A 219 1.33 8.30 7.72
N THR A 220 1.20 8.30 6.39
CA THR A 220 1.92 7.36 5.53
C THR A 220 3.35 7.83 5.35
N PRO A 221 4.36 7.07 5.82
CA PRO A 221 5.74 7.45 5.65
C PRO A 221 6.13 7.43 4.18
N ILE A 222 6.89 8.43 3.75
CA ILE A 222 7.47 8.47 2.41
C ILE A 222 8.61 7.45 2.35
N VAL A 223 8.48 6.50 1.41
CA VAL A 223 9.49 5.46 1.18
C VAL A 223 9.85 5.49 -0.29
N ARG A 224 11.03 5.99 -0.60
CA ARG A 224 11.50 6.09 -1.98
C ARG A 224 11.68 4.71 -2.59
N HIS A 225 11.26 4.59 -3.84
CA HIS A 225 11.51 3.39 -4.63
C HIS A 225 13.03 3.24 -4.85
N GLN A 226 13.54 2.04 -4.68
CA GLN A 226 14.90 1.68 -5.06
C GLN A 226 14.84 0.96 -6.39
N MET A 227 15.64 1.39 -7.35
CA MET A 227 15.71 0.69 -8.65
C MET A 227 16.18 -0.75 -8.46
N VAL A 228 15.72 -1.62 -9.33
CA VAL A 228 16.23 -2.99 -9.46
C VAL A 228 17.58 -2.89 -10.16
N THR A 229 18.57 -3.62 -9.71
CA THR A 229 19.90 -3.63 -10.33
C THR A 229 19.86 -4.41 -11.63
N GLY A 230 20.25 -3.78 -12.71
CA GLY A 230 20.41 -4.40 -14.02
C GLY A 230 19.16 -5.13 -14.54
N THR A 231 19.38 -6.31 -15.08
CA THR A 231 18.34 -7.22 -15.62
C THR A 231 17.78 -8.17 -14.57
N ALA A 232 18.01 -7.92 -13.26
CA ALA A 232 17.61 -8.81 -12.19
C ALA A 232 16.11 -9.13 -12.23
N SER A 233 15.77 -10.37 -12.51
CA SER A 233 14.40 -10.89 -12.50
C SER A 233 14.02 -11.46 -11.14
N PRO A 234 12.79 -11.22 -10.64
CA PRO A 234 12.29 -11.90 -9.44
C PRO A 234 12.06 -13.40 -9.65
N ASP A 235 12.05 -13.85 -10.89
CA ASP A 235 11.85 -15.25 -11.26
C ASP A 235 13.21 -15.99 -11.43
N ASP A 236 14.34 -15.29 -11.25
CA ASP A 236 15.69 -15.86 -11.29
C ASP A 236 16.03 -16.46 -9.90
N PRO A 237 16.24 -17.79 -9.82
CA PRO A 237 16.55 -18.46 -8.56
C PRO A 237 17.91 -18.03 -7.97
N ASP A 238 18.89 -17.66 -8.78
CA ASP A 238 20.22 -17.24 -8.33
C ASP A 238 20.18 -15.88 -7.63
N LEU A 239 19.11 -15.10 -7.86
CA LEU A 239 18.89 -13.79 -7.23
C LEU A 239 17.94 -13.84 -6.01
N ALA A 240 17.68 -15.03 -5.47
CA ALA A 240 16.78 -15.20 -4.31
C ALA A 240 17.22 -14.36 -3.12
N ASP A 241 18.51 -14.31 -2.79
CA ASP A 241 19.07 -13.53 -1.67
C ASP A 241 19.01 -12.01 -1.93
N TYR A 242 19.27 -11.57 -3.15
CA TYR A 242 19.10 -10.19 -3.56
C TYR A 242 17.65 -9.74 -3.31
N TRP A 243 16.68 -10.52 -3.77
CA TRP A 243 15.28 -10.20 -3.60
C TRP A 243 14.81 -10.31 -2.15
N ALA A 244 15.35 -11.26 -1.37
CA ALA A 244 15.09 -11.36 0.07
C ALA A 244 15.58 -10.11 0.81
N THR A 245 16.82 -9.68 0.55
CA THR A 245 17.42 -8.47 1.15
C THR A 245 16.66 -7.21 0.75
N ARG A 246 16.29 -7.09 -0.53
CA ARG A 246 15.50 -5.96 -1.04
C ARG A 246 14.15 -5.88 -0.36
N ARG A 247 13.46 -6.99 -0.10
CA ARG A 247 12.18 -7.04 0.61
C ARG A 247 12.30 -6.67 2.09
N GLN A 248 13.38 -7.04 2.74
CA GLN A 248 13.62 -6.64 4.14
C GLN A 248 13.71 -5.12 4.29
N ARG A 249 14.27 -4.43 3.28
CA ARG A 249 14.39 -2.96 3.26
C ARG A 249 13.07 -2.26 2.94
N VAL A 250 12.25 -2.84 2.08
CA VAL A 250 10.91 -2.33 1.75
C VAL A 250 9.91 -2.90 2.75
N LYS A 251 9.76 -2.22 3.88
CA LYS A 251 8.75 -2.60 4.87
C LYS A 251 7.36 -2.54 4.23
N PRO A 252 6.56 -3.64 4.29
CA PRO A 252 5.20 -3.61 3.78
C PRO A 252 4.43 -2.45 4.41
N PRO A 253 3.64 -1.71 3.65
CA PRO A 253 2.99 -0.49 4.12
C PRO A 253 1.97 -0.69 5.24
N LEU A 254 1.56 -1.92 5.51
CA LEU A 254 0.40 -2.20 6.35
C LEU A 254 0.63 -3.47 7.16
N ASP A 255 0.95 -3.38 8.41
CA ASP A 255 0.85 -4.49 9.37
C ASP A 255 2.13 -5.27 9.69
N ARG A 256 3.12 -4.53 10.20
CA ARG A 256 4.35 -5.12 10.75
C ARG A 256 4.09 -6.14 11.87
N TYR A 257 2.98 -5.99 12.58
CA TYR A 257 2.67 -6.84 13.73
C TYR A 257 2.30 -8.24 13.27
N ASN A 258 1.35 -8.36 12.36
CA ASN A 258 0.90 -9.64 11.84
C ASN A 258 1.97 -10.36 11.02
N LEU A 259 2.80 -9.61 10.27
CA LEU A 259 3.98 -10.18 9.60
C LEU A 259 4.96 -10.81 10.58
N ARG A 260 5.28 -10.12 11.68
CA ARG A 260 6.17 -10.67 12.70
C ARG A 260 5.60 -11.94 13.33
N LEU A 261 4.28 -11.97 13.58
CA LEU A 261 3.62 -13.16 14.12
C LEU A 261 3.71 -14.31 13.12
N LEU A 262 3.38 -14.10 11.86
CA LEU A 262 3.45 -15.10 10.80
C LEU A 262 4.87 -15.63 10.60
N THR A 263 5.87 -14.75 10.53
CA THR A 263 7.29 -15.15 10.41
C THR A 263 7.76 -15.95 11.61
N ARG A 264 7.42 -15.52 12.84
CA ARG A 264 7.78 -16.21 14.07
C ARG A 264 7.15 -17.60 14.17
N GLN A 265 5.99 -17.79 13.59
CA GLN A 265 5.24 -19.04 13.59
C GLN A 265 5.55 -19.92 12.38
N GLY A 266 6.45 -19.49 11.46
CA GLY A 266 6.70 -20.19 10.20
C GLY A 266 5.44 -20.32 9.33
N GLY A 267 4.49 -19.38 9.44
CA GLY A 267 3.22 -19.39 8.71
C GLY A 267 2.21 -20.46 9.18
N ARG A 268 2.48 -21.17 10.29
CA ARG A 268 1.65 -22.27 10.79
C ARG A 268 0.82 -21.89 12.02
N CYS A 269 -0.36 -22.47 12.11
CA CYS A 269 -1.21 -22.39 13.31
C CYS A 269 -0.59 -23.22 14.45
N PRO A 270 -0.38 -22.65 15.66
CA PRO A 270 0.20 -23.40 16.78
C PRO A 270 -0.72 -24.50 17.35
N ILE A 271 -2.00 -24.51 16.98
CA ILE A 271 -2.99 -25.47 17.47
C ILE A 271 -3.05 -26.71 16.56
N CYS A 272 -3.34 -26.53 15.27
CA CYS A 272 -3.45 -27.64 14.32
C CYS A 272 -2.18 -27.91 13.51
N ARG A 273 -1.17 -27.05 13.60
CA ARG A 273 0.10 -27.08 12.85
C ARG A 273 -0.03 -26.90 11.33
N ASP A 274 -1.23 -26.73 10.81
CA ASP A 274 -1.48 -26.41 9.41
C ASP A 274 -1.12 -24.97 9.07
N TYR A 275 -0.93 -24.70 7.78
CA TYR A 275 -0.66 -23.35 7.30
C TYR A 275 -1.86 -22.44 7.55
N LEU A 276 -1.58 -21.26 8.09
CA LEU A 276 -2.62 -20.27 8.43
C LEU A 276 -3.39 -19.75 7.23
N LEU A 277 -2.80 -19.78 6.04
CA LEU A 277 -3.32 -19.03 4.89
C LEU A 277 -3.24 -19.73 3.53
N SER A 278 -2.70 -20.93 3.45
CA SER A 278 -2.73 -21.75 2.25
C SER A 278 -2.60 -23.22 2.61
N PRO A 279 -3.53 -24.08 2.21
CA PRO A 279 -3.43 -25.52 2.47
C PRO A 279 -2.42 -26.23 1.56
N ASP A 280 -2.18 -25.71 0.34
CA ASP A 280 -1.58 -26.56 -0.68
C ASP A 280 -0.10 -26.33 -0.98
N GLN A 281 0.44 -25.13 -0.87
CA GLN A 281 1.89 -24.88 -0.97
C GLN A 281 2.29 -23.52 -0.36
N PRO A 282 3.38 -23.45 0.42
CA PRO A 282 3.96 -22.16 0.81
C PRO A 282 4.50 -21.47 -0.46
N PRO A 283 4.41 -20.14 -0.55
CA PRO A 283 4.92 -19.40 -1.70
C PRO A 283 6.43 -19.66 -1.85
N GLN A 284 6.81 -20.23 -2.98
CA GLN A 284 8.18 -20.65 -3.28
C GLN A 284 9.04 -19.48 -3.76
N SER A 285 8.43 -18.51 -4.44
CA SER A 285 9.13 -17.34 -4.97
C SER A 285 8.82 -16.06 -4.17
N PRO A 286 9.71 -15.08 -4.22
CA PRO A 286 9.52 -13.77 -3.65
C PRO A 286 8.25 -13.05 -4.12
N ARG A 287 7.92 -13.19 -5.40
CA ARG A 287 6.75 -12.58 -6.04
C ARG A 287 5.46 -13.25 -5.58
N GLU A 288 5.49 -14.55 -5.37
CA GLU A 288 4.37 -15.29 -4.79
C GLU A 288 4.12 -14.91 -3.34
N ARG A 289 5.17 -14.73 -2.52
CA ARG A 289 5.04 -14.25 -1.13
C ARG A 289 4.41 -12.87 -1.05
N GLU A 290 4.79 -11.96 -1.93
CA GLU A 290 4.21 -10.62 -1.96
C GLU A 290 2.75 -10.65 -2.40
N ARG A 291 2.42 -11.40 -3.46
CA ARG A 291 1.05 -11.63 -3.91
C ARG A 291 0.21 -12.32 -2.84
N TRP A 292 0.74 -13.36 -2.26
CA TRP A 292 0.10 -14.12 -1.19
C TRP A 292 -0.18 -13.23 0.02
N TRP A 293 0.79 -12.42 0.43
CA TRP A 293 0.60 -11.49 1.52
C TRP A 293 -0.48 -10.46 1.23
N LEU A 294 -0.42 -9.81 0.07
CA LEU A 294 -1.35 -8.75 -0.28
C LEU A 294 -2.76 -9.27 -0.57
N SER A 295 -2.90 -10.42 -1.18
CA SER A 295 -4.19 -10.96 -1.64
C SER A 295 -4.86 -11.91 -0.65
N VAL A 296 -4.10 -12.73 0.05
CA VAL A 296 -4.61 -13.82 0.90
C VAL A 296 -4.57 -13.46 2.37
N ALA A 297 -3.39 -13.14 2.91
CA ALA A 297 -3.20 -12.90 4.34
C ALA A 297 -4.05 -11.74 4.85
N ARG A 298 -4.03 -10.63 4.12
CA ARG A 298 -4.78 -9.43 4.46
C ARG A 298 -6.30 -9.65 4.43
N ARG A 299 -6.78 -10.39 3.41
CA ARG A 299 -8.20 -10.73 3.29
C ARG A 299 -8.65 -11.69 4.39
N ALA A 300 -7.84 -12.69 4.70
CA ALA A 300 -8.15 -13.67 5.73
C ALA A 300 -8.26 -13.04 7.13
N ILE A 301 -7.39 -12.09 7.47
CA ILE A 301 -7.46 -11.34 8.72
C ILE A 301 -8.71 -10.43 8.73
N ALA A 302 -8.96 -9.71 7.65
CA ALA A 302 -10.11 -8.83 7.53
C ALA A 302 -11.46 -9.58 7.51
N ALA A 303 -11.49 -10.76 6.91
CA ALA A 303 -12.68 -11.62 6.86
C ALA A 303 -12.88 -12.49 8.12
N GLY A 304 -11.98 -12.37 9.13
CA GLY A 304 -12.10 -13.09 10.38
C GLY A 304 -11.81 -14.60 10.31
N TYR A 305 -11.12 -15.07 9.26
CA TYR A 305 -10.62 -16.45 9.19
C TYR A 305 -9.46 -16.70 10.15
N LEU A 306 -8.74 -15.65 10.52
CA LEU A 306 -7.66 -15.68 11.50
C LEU A 306 -8.06 -14.90 12.73
N ALA A 307 -7.69 -15.43 13.90
CA ALA A 307 -7.91 -14.82 15.20
C ALA A 307 -6.58 -14.71 15.96
N TYR A 308 -6.56 -13.85 16.98
CA TYR A 308 -5.42 -13.75 17.89
C TYR A 308 -5.65 -14.63 19.10
N GLN A 309 -4.62 -15.41 19.46
CA GLN A 309 -4.56 -16.14 20.72
C GLN A 309 -3.49 -15.52 21.61
N GLY A 310 -3.81 -15.29 22.86
CA GLY A 310 -2.92 -14.68 23.84
C GLY A 310 -3.05 -13.16 23.92
N GLY A 311 -2.78 -12.62 25.07
CA GLY A 311 -2.84 -11.21 25.41
C GLY A 311 -2.37 -11.01 26.85
N ARG A 312 -2.28 -9.77 27.33
CA ARG A 312 -1.99 -9.47 28.74
C ARG A 312 -3.01 -10.20 29.64
N GLY A 313 -2.53 -11.13 30.47
CA GLY A 313 -3.37 -11.87 31.43
C GLY A 313 -3.53 -13.36 31.16
N THR A 314 -2.91 -13.93 30.11
CA THR A 314 -2.85 -15.40 29.95
C THR A 314 -1.61 -15.99 30.63
N PRO A 315 -1.69 -17.25 31.17
CA PRO A 315 -0.56 -17.90 31.87
C PRO A 315 0.73 -17.98 31.08
N ASP A 316 0.64 -17.96 29.74
CA ASP A 316 1.77 -17.97 28.78
C ASP A 316 2.37 -16.58 28.51
N GLY A 317 2.23 -15.67 29.42
CA GLY A 317 2.84 -14.34 29.48
C GLY A 317 3.34 -13.77 28.15
N ASN A 318 2.55 -12.91 27.51
CA ASN A 318 3.01 -11.93 26.53
C ASN A 318 3.29 -12.40 25.08
N ARG A 319 2.90 -13.59 24.65
CA ARG A 319 3.09 -14.01 23.24
C ARG A 319 1.77 -14.14 22.50
N THR A 320 1.33 -13.04 21.89
CA THR A 320 0.21 -13.10 20.93
C THR A 320 0.61 -13.95 19.73
N ARG A 321 -0.29 -14.87 19.34
CA ARG A 321 -0.13 -15.76 18.18
C ARG A 321 -1.30 -15.62 17.23
N LEU A 322 -1.09 -15.87 15.95
CA LEU A 322 -2.18 -16.00 14.97
C LEU A 322 -2.63 -17.45 14.94
N ILE A 323 -3.93 -17.67 14.97
CA ILE A 323 -4.57 -18.99 14.88
C ILE A 323 -5.71 -18.96 13.90
N HIS A 324 -6.13 -20.11 13.39
CA HIS A 324 -7.41 -20.19 12.66
C HIS A 324 -8.56 -19.89 13.63
N THR A 325 -9.55 -19.16 13.18
CA THR A 325 -10.73 -18.83 14.00
C THR A 325 -11.47 -20.09 14.45
N SER A 326 -11.52 -21.12 13.60
CA SER A 326 -12.07 -22.44 13.92
C SER A 326 -11.31 -23.10 15.09
N CYS A 327 -9.98 -23.12 15.05
CA CYS A 327 -9.16 -23.66 16.13
C CYS A 327 -9.35 -22.90 17.44
N GLY A 328 -9.51 -21.58 17.36
CA GLY A 328 -9.81 -20.76 18.54
C GLY A 328 -11.15 -21.07 19.18
N ARG A 329 -12.19 -21.28 18.37
CA ARG A 329 -13.51 -21.69 18.84
C ARG A 329 -13.50 -23.09 19.51
N GLU A 330 -12.80 -24.04 18.90
CA GLU A 330 -12.66 -25.39 19.45
C GLU A 330 -11.91 -25.38 20.78
N LEU A 331 -10.83 -24.61 20.90
CA LEU A 331 -10.09 -24.47 22.16
C LEU A 331 -10.95 -23.86 23.27
N GLN A 332 -11.77 -22.88 22.96
CA GLN A 332 -12.73 -22.29 23.90
C GLN A 332 -13.82 -23.28 24.30
N ALA A 333 -14.33 -24.08 23.34
CA ALA A 333 -15.32 -25.12 23.62
C ALA A 333 -14.76 -26.20 24.54
N ARG A 334 -13.50 -26.64 24.32
CA ARG A 334 -12.80 -27.59 25.20
C ARG A 334 -12.60 -27.02 26.61
N LYS A 335 -12.21 -25.75 26.75
CA LYS A 335 -12.07 -25.10 28.07
C LYS A 335 -13.39 -25.01 28.85
N ARG A 336 -14.52 -24.84 28.14
CA ARG A 336 -15.86 -24.82 28.76
C ARG A 336 -16.35 -26.20 29.19
N ARG A 337 -15.81 -27.27 28.60
CA ARG A 337 -16.19 -28.68 28.93
C ARG A 337 -15.30 -29.31 30.00
N MET A 338 -14.18 -28.67 30.38
CA MET A 338 -13.37 -29.11 31.51
C MET A 338 -14.13 -28.75 32.80
N PRO A 339 -14.38 -29.76 33.71
CA PRO A 339 -14.93 -29.44 35.00
C PRO A 339 -14.00 -28.49 35.76
N ALA A 340 -14.58 -27.63 36.58
CA ALA A 340 -13.82 -26.76 37.46
C ALA A 340 -12.89 -27.62 38.31
N PRO A 341 -11.62 -27.20 38.56
CA PRO A 341 -10.76 -27.90 39.48
C PRO A 341 -11.48 -27.95 40.83
N GLU A 342 -11.58 -29.15 41.39
CA GLU A 342 -12.08 -29.33 42.77
C GLU A 342 -11.33 -28.43 43.73
N PRO A 343 -12.04 -27.71 44.61
CA PRO A 343 -11.40 -26.89 45.62
C PRO A 343 -10.52 -27.82 46.49
N ALA A 344 -9.24 -27.49 46.61
CA ALA A 344 -8.32 -28.19 47.47
C ALA A 344 -8.91 -28.24 48.88
N MET A 345 -9.16 -29.45 49.41
CA MET A 345 -9.60 -29.64 50.77
C MET A 345 -8.53 -29.05 51.70
N PRO A 346 -8.92 -28.29 52.69
CA PRO A 346 -7.98 -27.82 53.69
C PRO A 346 -7.45 -29.03 54.44
N SER A 347 -6.13 -29.25 54.40
CA SER A 347 -5.44 -30.24 55.24
C SER A 347 -5.68 -29.85 56.69
N GLY A 348 -6.55 -30.67 57.32
CA GLY A 348 -6.91 -30.53 58.72
C GLY A 348 -5.72 -30.73 59.63
N LEU A 349 -5.70 -29.94 60.66
CA LEU A 349 -4.93 -30.07 61.89
C LEU A 349 -4.97 -31.49 62.44
N ALA A 350 -3.81 -32.03 62.67
CA ALA A 350 -3.54 -32.97 63.76
C ALA A 350 -2.19 -32.60 64.38
#